data_995e6d2b8ceed467c2418d85fc63cd9b
#
_entry.id   995e6d2b8ceed467c2418d85fc63cd9b
#
_cell.length_a   1.000
_cell.length_b   1.000
_cell.length_c   1.000
_cell.angle_alpha   90.00
_cell.angle_beta   90.00
_cell.angle_gamma   90.00
#
_symmetry.space_group_name_H-M   'P 1'
#
loop_
_entity.id
_entity.type
_entity.pdbx_description
1 polymer ?
#
loop_
_entity_poly.entity_id
_entity_poly.type
_entity_poly.pdbx_seq_one_letter_code
_entity_poly.pdbx_strand_id
1 'polypeptide(L)'
;MVKIATVNVNGIRAAARKDMAAWLQECAPDVLCLQEVRAPRSDLESLSVEGPLATKKWQIFDDEATAKGRAGVAVLTEMKTLASRTELGPENFDSAGRWLEVDIQTPSGVLTVVSTYVHSGEADTPKQVEKYKFLEAMRN
;
A
#
# COMPACT_ATOMS: atom_id res chain seq x y z
N MET A 1 11.05 -3.06 18.95
CA MET A 1 10.44 -3.98 17.96
C MET A 1 9.60 -3.17 16.98
N VAL A 2 9.73 -3.42 15.69
CA VAL A 2 8.92 -2.74 14.66
C VAL A 2 7.62 -3.51 14.46
N LYS A 3 6.49 -2.82 14.59
CA LYS A 3 5.18 -3.40 14.33
C LYS A 3 4.71 -2.98 12.94
N ILE A 4 4.49 -3.94 12.07
CA ILE A 4 3.99 -3.75 10.72
C ILE A 4 2.57 -4.28 10.63
N ALA A 5 1.65 -3.46 10.14
CA ALA A 5 0.29 -3.88 9.86
C ALA A 5 0.01 -3.79 8.37
N THR A 6 -0.80 -4.68 7.86
CA THR A 6 -1.25 -4.66 6.47
C THR A 6 -2.77 -4.85 6.44
N VAL A 7 -3.43 -4.07 5.60
CA VAL A 7 -4.87 -4.14 5.46
C VAL A 7 -5.31 -3.78 4.04
N ASN A 8 -6.15 -4.64 3.47
CA ASN A 8 -6.89 -4.31 2.27
C ASN A 8 -8.10 -3.48 2.69
N VAL A 9 -8.11 -2.19 2.33
CA VAL A 9 -9.13 -1.26 2.81
C VAL A 9 -10.39 -1.23 1.93
N ASN A 10 -10.33 -1.83 0.74
CA ASN A 10 -11.45 -1.81 -0.21
C ASN A 10 -12.04 -0.40 -0.39
N GLY A 11 -11.16 0.57 -0.62
CA GLY A 11 -11.50 1.96 -0.69
C GLY A 11 -11.24 2.70 0.63
N ILE A 12 -10.20 3.54 0.65
CA ILE A 12 -9.77 4.23 1.88
C ILE A 12 -10.84 5.19 2.42
N ARG A 13 -11.60 5.84 1.54
CA ARG A 13 -12.67 6.76 1.96
C ARG A 13 -13.76 6.04 2.74
N ALA A 14 -14.17 4.87 2.27
CA ALA A 14 -15.17 4.05 2.96
C ALA A 14 -14.63 3.48 4.27
N ALA A 15 -13.39 3.00 4.28
CA ALA A 15 -12.75 2.48 5.48
C ALA A 15 -12.63 3.55 6.58
N ALA A 16 -12.29 4.79 6.21
CA ALA A 16 -12.16 5.90 7.14
C ALA A 16 -13.48 6.29 7.83
N ARG A 17 -14.62 6.00 7.18
CA ARG A 17 -15.96 6.25 7.76
C ARG A 17 -16.44 5.16 8.71
N LYS A 18 -15.70 4.05 8.76
CA LYS A 18 -15.99 2.91 9.64
C LYS A 18 -15.04 2.94 10.84
N ASP A 19 -14.68 1.80 11.36
CA ASP A 19 -13.91 1.68 12.59
C ASP A 19 -12.38 1.72 12.40
N MET A 20 -11.90 2.13 11.24
CA MET A 20 -10.47 2.10 10.93
C MET A 20 -9.65 3.00 11.86
N ALA A 21 -10.17 4.18 12.21
CA ALA A 21 -9.48 5.09 13.12
C ALA A 21 -9.28 4.47 14.52
N ALA A 22 -10.32 3.84 15.05
CA ALA A 22 -10.25 3.14 16.34
C ALA A 22 -9.28 1.96 16.28
N TRP A 23 -9.32 1.18 15.20
CA TRP A 23 -8.38 0.09 14.99
C TRP A 23 -6.93 0.56 14.92
N LEU A 24 -6.65 1.67 14.21
CA LEU A 24 -5.32 2.24 14.13
C LEU A 24 -4.80 2.70 15.49
N GLN A 25 -5.65 3.30 16.32
CA GLN A 25 -5.26 3.72 17.66
C GLN A 25 -4.92 2.53 18.54
N GLU A 26 -5.71 1.47 18.47
CA GLU A 26 -5.49 0.25 19.25
C GLU A 26 -4.26 -0.52 18.76
N CYS A 27 -4.14 -0.74 17.45
CA CYS A 27 -3.02 -1.45 16.83
C CYS A 27 -1.71 -0.68 16.96
N ALA A 28 -1.76 0.64 16.77
CA ALA A 28 -0.62 1.56 16.80
C ALA A 28 0.59 1.04 16.00
N PRO A 29 0.44 0.71 14.70
CA PRO A 29 1.55 0.17 13.92
C PRO A 29 2.62 1.23 13.66
N ASP A 30 3.87 0.80 13.56
CA ASP A 30 4.98 1.65 13.14
C ASP A 30 4.97 1.85 11.62
N VAL A 31 4.53 0.81 10.89
CA VAL A 31 4.40 0.82 9.43
C VAL A 31 3.04 0.26 9.07
N LEU A 32 2.30 0.99 8.24
CA LEU A 32 0.98 0.59 7.77
C LEU A 32 1.02 0.38 6.25
N CYS A 33 0.76 -0.84 5.82
CA CYS A 33 0.66 -1.19 4.41
C CYS A 33 -0.80 -1.28 4.00
N LEU A 34 -1.19 -0.56 2.96
CA LEU A 34 -2.57 -0.51 2.46
C LEU A 34 -2.64 -1.10 1.06
N GLN A 35 -3.71 -1.84 0.78
CA GLN A 35 -4.07 -2.33 -0.55
C GLN A 35 -5.50 -1.91 -0.86
N GLU A 36 -5.81 -1.85 -2.14
CA GLU A 36 -7.10 -1.36 -2.66
C GLU A 36 -7.48 0.00 -2.08
N VAL A 37 -6.54 0.93 -2.12
CA VAL A 37 -6.77 2.32 -1.69
C VAL A 37 -7.89 2.97 -2.50
N ARG A 38 -7.94 2.73 -3.81
CA ARG A 38 -8.99 3.17 -4.75
C ARG A 38 -9.30 4.66 -4.70
N ALA A 39 -8.29 5.46 -4.41
CA ALA A 39 -8.43 6.90 -4.27
C ALA A 39 -7.11 7.58 -4.62
N PRO A 40 -7.14 8.84 -5.07
CA PRO A 40 -5.92 9.57 -5.35
C PRO A 40 -5.16 9.90 -4.08
N ARG A 41 -3.88 10.21 -4.22
CA ARG A 41 -3.00 10.60 -3.11
C ARG A 41 -3.58 11.74 -2.26
N SER A 42 -4.25 12.70 -2.89
CA SER A 42 -4.87 13.82 -2.16
C SER A 42 -5.87 13.36 -1.09
N ASP A 43 -6.63 12.30 -1.37
CA ASP A 43 -7.56 11.72 -0.40
C ASP A 43 -6.81 11.02 0.73
N LEU A 44 -5.74 10.29 0.42
CA LEU A 44 -4.86 9.70 1.44
C LEU A 44 -4.30 10.78 2.37
N GLU A 45 -3.81 11.88 1.81
CA GLU A 45 -3.28 13.00 2.59
C GLU A 45 -4.35 13.62 3.47
N SER A 46 -5.52 13.92 2.92
CA SER A 46 -6.62 14.51 3.68
C SER A 46 -7.04 13.63 4.87
N LEU A 47 -7.12 12.33 4.66
CA LEU A 47 -7.56 11.38 5.70
C LEU A 47 -6.47 11.07 6.73
N SER A 48 -5.21 11.01 6.30
CA SER A 48 -4.11 10.50 7.10
C SER A 48 -3.24 11.59 7.73
N VAL A 49 -3.28 12.81 7.22
CA VAL A 49 -2.52 13.95 7.77
C VAL A 49 -3.41 14.84 8.64
N GLU A 50 -4.63 15.12 8.20
CA GLU A 50 -5.55 16.04 8.85
C GLU A 50 -6.86 15.39 9.32
N GLY A 51 -7.17 14.20 8.82
CA GLY A 51 -8.44 13.52 9.01
C GLY A 51 -8.44 12.45 10.10
N PRO A 52 -9.42 11.55 10.04
CA PRO A 52 -9.64 10.54 11.10
C PRO A 52 -8.52 9.50 11.21
N LEU A 53 -7.70 9.34 10.18
CA LEU A 53 -6.59 8.38 10.18
C LEU A 53 -5.27 9.01 10.65
N ALA A 54 -5.27 10.28 11.05
CA ALA A 54 -4.10 11.01 11.54
C ALA A 54 -3.75 10.63 13.00
N THR A 55 -3.62 9.35 13.27
CA THR A 55 -3.25 8.81 14.60
C THR A 55 -1.76 8.96 14.89
N LYS A 56 -0.97 9.20 13.87
CA LYS A 56 0.47 9.48 13.90
C LYS A 56 0.80 10.53 12.85
N LYS A 57 2.04 11.02 12.86
CA LYS A 57 2.55 11.94 11.83
C LYS A 57 3.03 11.13 10.62
N TRP A 58 2.09 10.59 9.90
CA TRP A 58 2.37 9.71 8.77
C TRP A 58 3.10 10.42 7.63
N GLN A 59 4.18 9.81 7.17
CA GLN A 59 4.73 10.01 5.83
C GLN A 59 4.01 9.03 4.91
N ILE A 60 3.63 9.48 3.72
CA ILE A 60 2.83 8.68 2.79
C ILE A 60 3.65 8.36 1.55
N PHE A 61 3.73 7.08 1.23
CA PHE A 61 4.25 6.55 -0.03
C PHE A 61 3.10 5.80 -0.70
N ASP A 62 2.92 5.98 -2.00
CA ASP A 62 1.82 5.34 -2.70
C ASP A 62 2.18 5.00 -4.15
N ASP A 63 1.50 4.01 -4.68
CA ASP A 63 1.44 3.68 -6.09
C ASP A 63 -0.02 3.67 -6.50
N GLU A 64 -0.47 4.77 -7.08
CA GLU A 64 -1.85 4.93 -7.56
C GLU A 64 -1.98 4.26 -8.93
N ALA A 65 -3.04 3.47 -9.13
CA ALA A 65 -3.31 2.90 -10.44
C ALA A 65 -3.71 3.98 -11.44
N THR A 66 -3.26 3.83 -12.69
CA THR A 66 -3.69 4.70 -13.80
C THR A 66 -5.21 4.64 -13.98
N ALA A 67 -5.80 3.46 -13.78
CA ALA A 67 -7.25 3.30 -13.81
C ALA A 67 -7.87 3.80 -12.49
N LYS A 68 -8.57 4.94 -12.57
CA LYS A 68 -9.19 5.57 -11.39
C LYS A 68 -10.15 4.65 -10.65
N GLY A 69 -10.14 4.71 -9.33
CA GLY A 69 -11.04 3.95 -8.47
C GLY A 69 -10.72 2.45 -8.40
N ARG A 70 -9.56 2.03 -8.88
CA ARG A 70 -9.12 0.63 -8.86
C ARG A 70 -7.75 0.50 -8.21
N ALA A 71 -7.49 -0.68 -7.61
CA ALA A 71 -6.22 -1.00 -6.99
C ALA A 71 -5.67 0.13 -6.10
N GLY A 72 -4.39 0.41 -6.19
CA GLY A 72 -3.70 1.39 -5.37
C GLY A 72 -3.16 0.79 -4.10
N VAL A 73 -1.84 0.90 -3.91
CA VAL A 73 -1.16 0.44 -2.69
C VAL A 73 -0.46 1.61 -2.03
N ALA A 74 -0.30 1.55 -0.72
CA ALA A 74 0.39 2.59 0.03
C ALA A 74 1.15 2.03 1.22
N VAL A 75 2.15 2.79 1.67
CA VAL A 75 2.86 2.57 2.92
C VAL A 75 2.86 3.88 3.69
N LEU A 76 2.40 3.84 4.92
CA LEU A 76 2.41 4.97 5.83
C LEU A 76 3.31 4.65 7.02
N THR A 77 4.19 5.58 7.38
CA THR A 77 5.09 5.43 8.52
C THR A 77 5.57 6.79 9.01
N GLU A 78 5.91 6.91 10.28
CA GLU A 78 6.66 8.06 10.80
C GLU A 78 8.14 7.74 11.02
N MET A 79 8.56 6.50 10.71
CA MET A 79 9.96 6.10 10.77
C MET A 79 10.77 6.74 9.65
N LYS A 80 12.08 6.87 9.83
CA LYS A 80 12.97 7.40 8.80
C LYS A 80 12.97 6.49 7.58
N THR A 81 12.67 7.04 6.42
CA THR A 81 12.67 6.34 5.14
C THR A 81 13.87 6.75 4.31
N LEU A 82 14.45 5.82 3.57
CA LEU A 82 15.67 6.03 2.78
C LEU A 82 15.37 6.08 1.28
N ALA A 83 14.46 5.26 0.81
CA ALA A 83 14.11 5.17 -0.61
C ALA A 83 12.73 4.51 -0.78
N SER A 84 12.11 4.74 -1.91
CA SER A 84 10.89 4.04 -2.32
C SER A 84 10.93 3.75 -3.82
N ARG A 85 10.29 2.67 -4.24
CA ARG A 85 10.24 2.21 -5.63
C ARG A 85 8.89 1.59 -5.94
N THR A 86 8.42 1.80 -7.16
CA THR A 86 7.17 1.21 -7.67
C THR A 86 7.38 0.28 -8.85
N GLU A 87 8.62 0.15 -9.32
CA GLU A 87 8.96 -0.67 -10.48
C GLU A 87 9.06 -2.15 -10.09
N LEU A 88 8.32 -2.98 -10.78
CA LEU A 88 8.37 -4.43 -10.64
C LEU A 88 9.14 -5.11 -11.80
N GLY A 89 9.49 -4.35 -12.82
CA GLY A 89 10.22 -4.81 -14.01
C GLY A 89 9.39 -4.70 -15.28
N PRO A 90 8.36 -5.53 -15.50
CA PRO A 90 7.49 -5.36 -16.66
C PRO A 90 6.72 -4.03 -16.62
N GLU A 91 6.84 -3.22 -17.67
CA GLU A 91 6.24 -1.88 -17.76
C GLU A 91 4.72 -1.87 -17.52
N ASN A 92 4.02 -2.93 -17.93
CA ASN A 92 2.57 -3.02 -17.74
C ASN A 92 2.14 -3.12 -16.26
N PHE A 93 3.08 -3.36 -15.35
CA PHE A 93 2.82 -3.39 -13.91
C PHE A 93 3.26 -2.12 -13.20
N ASP A 94 4.13 -1.31 -13.79
CA ASP A 94 4.74 -0.14 -13.13
C ASP A 94 3.72 0.97 -12.79
N SER A 95 2.58 1.01 -13.46
CA SER A 95 1.52 1.97 -13.20
C SER A 95 0.18 1.31 -12.82
N ALA A 96 0.24 0.08 -12.38
CA ALA A 96 -0.95 -0.71 -12.07
C ALA A 96 -1.50 -0.48 -10.65
N GLY A 97 -0.76 0.25 -9.80
CA GLY A 97 -1.13 0.47 -8.40
C GLY A 97 -1.07 -0.81 -7.58
N ARG A 98 -0.06 -1.66 -7.82
CA ARG A 98 0.00 -3.02 -7.25
C ARG A 98 1.30 -3.34 -6.53
N TRP A 99 2.32 -2.49 -6.65
CA TRP A 99 3.64 -2.77 -6.07
C TRP A 99 4.27 -1.48 -5.55
N LEU A 100 4.68 -1.50 -4.30
CA LEU A 100 5.40 -0.40 -3.68
C LEU A 100 6.41 -0.96 -2.68
N GLU A 101 7.67 -0.59 -2.84
CA GLU A 101 8.73 -0.89 -1.87
C GLU A 101 9.15 0.38 -1.15
N VAL A 102 9.35 0.29 0.15
CA VAL A 102 9.88 1.40 0.96
C VAL A 102 10.99 0.87 1.85
N ASP A 103 12.16 1.49 1.77
CA ASP A 103 13.30 1.18 2.64
C ASP A 103 13.22 2.04 3.90
N ILE A 104 13.15 1.39 5.04
CA ILE A 104 12.96 2.02 6.35
C ILE A 104 14.18 1.74 7.21
N GLN A 105 14.69 2.79 7.86
CA GLN A 105 15.78 2.66 8.83
C GLN A 105 15.22 2.15 10.16
N THR A 106 15.71 1.02 10.62
CA THR A 106 15.39 0.47 11.93
C THR A 106 16.65 0.45 12.81
N PRO A 107 16.51 0.27 14.13
CA PRO A 107 17.68 0.09 15.01
C PRO A 107 18.58 -1.09 14.61
N SER A 108 18.03 -2.08 13.94
CA SER A 108 18.75 -3.29 13.51
C SER A 108 19.28 -3.22 12.07
N GLY A 109 19.03 -2.11 11.37
CA GLY A 109 19.46 -1.92 9.98
C GLY A 109 18.30 -1.50 9.07
N VAL A 110 18.53 -1.58 7.76
CA VAL A 110 17.53 -1.22 6.76
C VAL A 110 16.53 -2.39 6.57
N LEU A 111 15.25 -2.08 6.64
CA LEU A 111 14.17 -3.01 6.36
C LEU A 111 13.43 -2.54 5.11
N THR A 112 13.38 -3.38 4.08
CA THR A 112 12.54 -3.11 2.91
C THR A 112 11.14 -3.68 3.15
N VAL A 113 10.14 -2.79 3.15
CA VAL A 113 8.74 -3.16 3.31
C VAL A 113 8.06 -3.08 1.94
N VAL A 114 7.30 -4.10 1.60
CA VAL A 114 6.58 -4.15 0.33
C VAL A 114 5.08 -4.20 0.59
N SER A 115 4.34 -3.24 0.01
CA SER A 115 2.89 -3.31 -0.07
C SER A 115 2.51 -3.72 -1.49
N THR A 116 1.85 -4.85 -1.61
CA THR A 116 1.50 -5.41 -2.92
C THR A 116 0.04 -5.87 -2.95
N TYR A 117 -0.58 -5.69 -4.11
CA TYR A 117 -1.94 -6.16 -4.38
C TYR A 117 -1.90 -7.09 -5.59
N VAL A 118 -1.92 -8.40 -5.31
CA VAL A 118 -1.89 -9.44 -6.34
C VAL A 118 -3.21 -9.46 -7.10
N HIS A 119 -3.14 -9.66 -8.42
CA HIS A 119 -4.32 -9.74 -9.28
C HIS A 119 -5.30 -10.81 -8.78
N SER A 120 -6.60 -10.48 -8.81
CA SER A 120 -7.65 -11.47 -8.63
C SER A 120 -7.70 -12.35 -9.87
N GLY A 121 -7.30 -13.60 -9.74
CA GLY A 121 -7.37 -14.54 -10.85
C GLY A 121 -8.77 -15.10 -11.02
N GLU A 122 -9.06 -15.59 -12.23
CA GLU A 122 -10.26 -16.34 -12.54
C GLU A 122 -9.87 -17.46 -13.50
N ALA A 123 -10.12 -18.70 -13.11
CA ALA A 123 -9.71 -19.88 -13.89
C ALA A 123 -10.17 -19.77 -15.35
N ASP A 124 -9.30 -20.17 -16.28
CA ASP A 124 -9.55 -20.22 -17.72
C ASP A 124 -9.87 -18.85 -18.35
N THR A 125 -9.40 -17.75 -17.73
CA THR A 125 -9.59 -16.39 -18.27
C THR A 125 -8.25 -15.65 -18.41
N PRO A 126 -8.21 -14.55 -19.22
CA PRO A 126 -7.02 -13.69 -19.31
C PRO A 126 -6.57 -13.11 -17.95
N LYS A 127 -7.49 -12.93 -17.01
CA LYS A 127 -7.17 -12.47 -15.65
C LYS A 127 -6.22 -13.43 -14.92
N GLN A 128 -6.41 -14.73 -15.11
CA GLN A 128 -5.53 -15.74 -14.51
C GLN A 128 -4.13 -15.68 -15.11
N VAL A 129 -4.00 -15.44 -16.41
CA VAL A 129 -2.72 -15.28 -17.10
C VAL A 129 -1.98 -14.06 -16.57
N GLU A 130 -2.67 -12.91 -16.41
CA GLU A 130 -2.08 -11.70 -15.84
C GLU A 130 -1.61 -11.91 -14.41
N LYS A 131 -2.38 -12.63 -13.61
CA LYS A 131 -1.98 -13.00 -12.24
C LYS A 131 -0.67 -13.78 -12.23
N TYR A 132 -0.53 -14.79 -13.08
CA TYR A 132 0.68 -15.60 -13.14
C TYR A 132 1.89 -14.78 -13.60
N LYS A 133 1.72 -13.88 -14.57
CA LYS A 133 2.78 -12.96 -15.00
C LYS A 133 3.24 -12.06 -13.86
N PHE A 134 2.30 -11.53 -13.09
CA PHE A 134 2.60 -10.70 -11.93
C PHE A 134 3.38 -11.48 -10.86
N LEU A 135 2.94 -12.69 -10.54
CA LEU A 135 3.63 -13.57 -9.59
C LEU A 135 5.04 -13.94 -10.05
N GLU A 136 5.22 -14.17 -11.35
CA GLU A 136 6.54 -14.43 -11.92
C GLU A 136 7.46 -13.20 -11.81
N ALA A 137 6.93 -12.02 -12.07
CA ALA A 137 7.69 -10.77 -11.90
C ALA A 137 8.11 -10.54 -10.44
N MET A 138 7.26 -10.90 -9.48
CA MET A 138 7.58 -10.80 -8.05
C MET A 138 8.74 -11.73 -7.64
N ARG A 139 8.91 -12.86 -8.33
CA ARG A 139 9.94 -13.85 -8.01
C ARG A 139 11.33 -13.39 -8.43
N ASN A 140 11.44 -12.58 -9.45
CA ASN A 140 12.70 -12.11 -10.03
C ASN A 140 13.18 -10.81 -9.39
#